data_e1b7265a72422e4b5a1543b6181b569d
#
_entry.id   e1b7265a72422e4b5a1543b6181b569d
#
_cell.length_a   1.000
_cell.length_b   1.000
_cell.length_c   1.000
_cell.angle_alpha   90.00
_cell.angle_beta   90.00
_cell.angle_gamma   90.00
#
_symmetry.space_group_name_H-M   'P 1'
#
loop_
_entity.id
_entity.type
_entity.pdbx_description
1 polymer ?
#
loop_
_entity_poly.entity_id
_entity_poly.type
_entity_poly.pdbx_seq_one_letter_code
_entity_poly.pdbx_strand_id
1 'polypeptide(L)'
;FFISVLGYAQDKIVKLDGEIINCVITETSEESIKFNYEGEALINTLSTNLLKELILSSGRIISYNEKIEINGEEDWEKVKITSLESDIVGLTKGEEMMAKASSGWSTTNQGKMQMKAMNKLKKQAAMKGCHIVLLLTTTGKGGHYGLSGGAKSSVTGIGYK
;
A
#
# COMPACT_ATOMS: atom_id res chain seq x y z
N PHE A 1 4.93 30.40 -45.15
CA PHE A 1 3.89 30.45 -44.10
C PHE A 1 4.21 29.32 -43.10
N PHE A 2 4.85 29.66 -42.00
CA PHE A 2 5.05 28.70 -40.90
C PHE A 2 3.82 28.72 -40.00
N ILE A 3 3.02 27.68 -40.03
CA ILE A 3 1.95 27.45 -39.04
C ILE A 3 2.64 26.81 -37.83
N SER A 4 2.96 27.63 -36.83
CA SER A 4 3.34 27.11 -35.51
C SER A 4 2.09 26.49 -34.87
N VAL A 5 1.99 25.18 -34.88
CA VAL A 5 1.04 24.45 -34.06
C VAL A 5 1.49 24.61 -32.61
N LEU A 6 0.87 25.52 -31.89
CA LEU A 6 0.97 25.60 -30.43
C LEU A 6 0.32 24.33 -29.86
N GLY A 7 1.14 23.27 -29.73
CA GLY A 7 0.74 22.12 -28.95
C GLY A 7 0.61 22.57 -27.50
N TYR A 8 -0.60 22.64 -26.99
CA TYR A 8 -0.82 22.78 -25.55
C TYR A 8 -0.26 21.52 -24.88
N ALA A 9 0.85 21.70 -24.17
CA ALA A 9 1.36 20.64 -23.33
C ALA A 9 0.32 20.39 -22.23
N GLN A 10 -0.24 19.17 -22.20
CA GLN A 10 -1.20 18.75 -21.20
C GLN A 10 -0.48 18.18 -19.99
N ASP A 11 -1.12 18.25 -18.83
CA ASP A 11 -0.69 17.48 -17.67
C ASP A 11 -0.93 15.99 -17.92
N LYS A 12 -0.06 15.16 -17.36
CA LYS A 12 -0.19 13.72 -17.44
C LYS A 12 -0.11 13.09 -16.05
N ILE A 13 -1.05 12.22 -15.77
CA ILE A 13 -1.02 11.36 -14.60
C ILE A 13 -0.50 10.00 -15.06
N VAL A 14 0.61 9.54 -14.49
CA VAL A 14 1.15 8.20 -14.72
C VAL A 14 0.82 7.34 -13.51
N LYS A 15 0.03 6.29 -13.72
CA LYS A 15 -0.36 5.35 -12.67
C LYS A 15 0.69 4.25 -12.46
N LEU A 16 0.64 3.57 -11.31
CA LEU A 16 1.53 2.45 -11.00
C LEU A 16 1.33 1.23 -11.91
N ASP A 17 0.14 1.04 -12.48
CA ASP A 17 -0.16 -0.01 -13.45
C ASP A 17 0.34 0.31 -14.87
N GLY A 18 0.84 1.52 -15.10
CA GLY A 18 1.36 1.99 -16.39
C GLY A 18 0.34 2.76 -17.22
N GLU A 19 -0.90 2.90 -16.76
CA GLU A 19 -1.89 3.77 -17.43
C GLU A 19 -1.44 5.23 -17.39
N ILE A 20 -1.59 5.92 -18.51
CA ILE A 20 -1.30 7.36 -18.64
C ILE A 20 -2.60 8.09 -18.95
N ILE A 21 -2.96 9.05 -18.10
CA ILE A 21 -4.14 9.89 -18.25
C ILE A 21 -3.67 11.28 -18.66
N ASN A 22 -4.03 11.72 -19.86
CA ASN A 22 -3.89 13.11 -20.29
C ASN A 22 -5.05 13.93 -19.73
N CYS A 23 -4.78 15.00 -19.02
CA CYS A 23 -5.78 15.72 -18.26
C CYS A 23 -5.37 17.16 -17.96
N VAL A 24 -6.24 17.87 -17.27
CA VAL A 24 -5.96 19.16 -16.62
C VAL A 24 -6.07 18.95 -15.12
N ILE A 25 -4.96 19.06 -14.40
CA ILE A 25 -4.93 18.93 -12.94
C ILE A 25 -5.51 20.21 -12.33
N THR A 26 -6.52 20.09 -11.48
CA THR A 26 -7.19 21.21 -10.81
C THR A 26 -6.78 21.39 -9.37
N GLU A 27 -6.47 20.28 -8.68
CA GLU A 27 -6.08 20.30 -7.27
C GLU A 27 -5.20 19.10 -6.95
N THR A 28 -4.20 19.29 -6.09
CA THR A 28 -3.37 18.21 -5.53
C THR A 28 -3.38 18.28 -4.02
N SER A 29 -3.58 17.14 -3.35
CA SER A 29 -3.46 16.97 -1.91
C SER A 29 -2.51 15.81 -1.58
N GLU A 30 -2.26 15.56 -0.31
CA GLU A 30 -1.43 14.42 0.12
C GLU A 30 -2.08 13.06 -0.22
N GLU A 31 -3.42 13.00 -0.20
CA GLU A 31 -4.17 11.75 -0.36
C GLU A 31 -4.78 11.57 -1.76
N SER A 32 -4.99 12.67 -2.51
CA SER A 32 -5.70 12.61 -3.79
C SER A 32 -5.35 13.75 -4.74
N ILE A 33 -5.63 13.50 -6.01
CA ILE A 33 -5.52 14.47 -7.10
C ILE A 33 -6.88 14.61 -7.76
N LYS A 34 -7.31 15.87 -8.00
CA LYS A 34 -8.49 16.19 -8.78
C LYS A 34 -8.08 16.68 -10.16
N PHE A 35 -8.78 16.18 -11.17
CA PHE A 35 -8.48 16.50 -12.56
C PHE A 35 -9.74 16.41 -13.43
N ASN A 36 -9.66 17.04 -14.59
CA ASN A 36 -10.66 16.92 -15.65
C ASN A 36 -10.01 16.27 -16.87
N TYR A 37 -10.75 15.40 -17.56
CA TYR A 37 -10.35 15.02 -18.92
C TYR A 37 -10.47 16.22 -19.86
N GLU A 38 -9.66 16.21 -20.91
CA GLU A 38 -9.69 17.31 -21.87
C GLU A 38 -11.08 17.49 -22.48
N GLY A 39 -11.58 18.73 -22.47
CA GLY A 39 -12.90 19.06 -22.98
C GLY A 39 -14.07 18.69 -22.08
N GLU A 40 -13.81 18.11 -20.91
CA GLU A 40 -14.84 17.75 -19.94
C GLU A 40 -14.85 18.68 -18.73
N ALA A 41 -16.04 19.01 -18.25
CA ALA A 41 -16.22 19.82 -17.04
C ALA A 41 -16.30 18.94 -15.77
N LEU A 42 -16.37 17.61 -15.93
CA LEU A 42 -16.49 16.67 -14.81
C LEU A 42 -15.17 16.54 -14.05
N ILE A 43 -15.21 16.79 -12.75
CA ILE A 43 -14.05 16.62 -11.87
C ILE A 43 -13.94 15.16 -11.45
N ASN A 44 -12.80 14.56 -11.75
CA ASN A 44 -12.43 13.21 -11.32
C ASN A 44 -11.47 13.30 -10.13
N THR A 45 -11.49 12.29 -9.28
CA THR A 45 -10.59 12.18 -8.12
C THR A 45 -9.85 10.86 -8.18
N LEU A 46 -8.54 10.89 -8.00
CA LEU A 46 -7.67 9.71 -7.96
C LEU A 46 -6.81 9.74 -6.71
N SER A 47 -6.72 8.60 -6.00
CA SER A 47 -5.84 8.47 -4.83
C SER A 47 -4.37 8.52 -5.23
N THR A 48 -3.56 9.22 -4.43
CA THR A 48 -2.10 9.27 -4.59
C THR A 48 -1.44 7.90 -4.46
N ASN A 49 -2.06 6.94 -3.77
CA ASN A 49 -1.56 5.56 -3.66
C ASN A 49 -1.47 4.83 -5.00
N LEU A 50 -2.24 5.26 -5.99
CA LEU A 50 -2.24 4.67 -7.35
C LEU A 50 -1.24 5.35 -8.29
N LEU A 51 -0.61 6.45 -7.87
CA LEU A 51 0.22 7.29 -8.71
C LEU A 51 1.68 6.88 -8.65
N LYS A 52 2.30 6.79 -9.83
CA LYS A 52 3.74 6.76 -9.99
C LYS A 52 4.30 8.19 -10.02
N GLU A 53 3.80 9.01 -10.92
CA GLU A 53 4.26 10.38 -11.13
C GLU A 53 3.21 11.26 -11.82
N LEU A 54 3.34 12.57 -11.65
CA LEU A 54 2.66 13.58 -12.44
C LEU A 54 3.69 14.29 -13.32
N ILE A 55 3.33 14.51 -14.58
CA ILE A 55 4.08 15.32 -15.52
C ILE A 55 3.22 16.52 -15.85
N LEU A 56 3.59 17.67 -15.32
CA LEU A 56 2.86 18.92 -15.55
C LEU A 56 3.15 19.46 -16.95
N SER A 57 2.22 20.23 -17.50
CA SER A 57 2.36 20.93 -18.78
C SER A 57 3.59 21.85 -18.84
N SER A 58 4.07 22.31 -17.69
CA SER A 58 5.35 23.04 -17.54
C SER A 58 6.60 22.19 -17.74
N GLY A 59 6.46 20.86 -17.86
CA GLY A 59 7.59 19.90 -17.88
C GLY A 59 8.07 19.47 -16.49
N ARG A 60 7.49 19.99 -15.41
CA ARG A 60 7.83 19.58 -14.04
C ARG A 60 7.29 18.18 -13.77
N ILE A 61 8.13 17.30 -13.20
CA ILE A 61 7.76 15.96 -12.77
C ILE A 61 7.66 15.93 -11.25
N ILE A 62 6.58 15.37 -10.73
CA ILE A 62 6.35 15.12 -9.30
C ILE A 62 6.22 13.61 -9.12
N SER A 63 7.17 12.98 -8.43
CA SER A 63 7.17 11.55 -8.14
C SER A 63 6.36 11.27 -6.87
N TYR A 64 5.59 10.19 -6.87
CA TYR A 64 4.77 9.72 -5.74
C TYR A 64 5.23 8.38 -5.23
N ASN A 65 4.94 7.29 -5.94
CA ASN A 65 5.24 5.95 -5.47
C ASN A 65 6.02 5.16 -6.52
N GLU A 66 6.78 4.17 -6.05
CA GLU A 66 7.36 3.15 -6.90
C GLU A 66 6.47 1.90 -6.88
N LYS A 67 6.35 1.24 -8.03
CA LYS A 67 5.62 -0.02 -8.13
C LYS A 67 6.34 -1.10 -7.33
N ILE A 68 5.67 -1.65 -6.32
CA ILE A 68 6.19 -2.78 -5.53
C ILE A 68 5.65 -4.06 -6.15
N GLU A 69 6.53 -4.84 -6.78
CA GLU A 69 6.19 -6.15 -7.33
C GLU A 69 6.46 -7.24 -6.29
N ILE A 70 5.42 -8.04 -6.04
CA ILE A 70 5.47 -9.19 -5.13
C ILE A 70 5.27 -10.46 -5.99
N ASN A 71 6.33 -11.25 -6.13
CA ASN A 71 6.35 -12.43 -6.99
C ASN A 71 6.22 -13.74 -6.19
N GLY A 72 6.12 -13.67 -4.88
CA GLY A 72 5.98 -14.84 -4.02
C GLY A 72 6.38 -14.59 -2.57
N GLU A 73 6.44 -15.68 -1.78
CA GLU A 73 6.76 -15.60 -0.35
C GLU A 73 8.13 -14.96 -0.09
N GLU A 74 9.11 -15.12 -0.98
CA GLU A 74 10.46 -14.55 -0.88
C GLU A 74 10.46 -13.02 -0.80
N ASP A 75 9.46 -12.38 -1.38
CA ASP A 75 9.31 -10.92 -1.36
C ASP A 75 8.62 -10.37 -0.11
N TRP A 76 8.45 -11.20 0.93
CA TRP A 76 7.70 -10.83 2.14
C TRP A 76 8.24 -9.58 2.86
N GLU A 77 9.52 -9.29 2.74
CA GLU A 77 10.15 -8.11 3.35
C GLU A 77 9.64 -6.81 2.72
N LYS A 78 9.30 -6.85 1.43
CA LYS A 78 8.73 -5.71 0.68
C LYS A 78 7.29 -5.39 1.11
N VAL A 79 6.59 -6.33 1.75
CA VAL A 79 5.21 -6.11 2.20
C VAL A 79 5.18 -5.10 3.35
N LYS A 80 4.45 -4.01 3.17
CA LYS A 80 4.21 -2.99 4.20
C LYS A 80 3.05 -3.41 5.10
N ILE A 81 3.17 -3.24 6.41
CA ILE A 81 2.03 -3.31 7.35
C ILE A 81 1.67 -1.89 7.77
N THR A 82 0.40 -1.56 7.69
CA THR A 82 -0.14 -0.28 8.12
C THR A 82 -1.37 -0.46 9.00
N SER A 83 -1.67 0.53 9.82
CA SER A 83 -2.94 0.68 10.54
C SER A 83 -3.77 1.87 10.02
N LEU A 84 -3.27 2.56 9.00
CA LEU A 84 -3.91 3.74 8.42
C LEU A 84 -4.74 3.32 7.21
N GLU A 85 -6.03 3.64 7.23
CA GLU A 85 -6.93 3.39 6.10
C GLU A 85 -6.59 4.24 4.88
N SER A 86 -5.99 5.42 5.07
CA SER A 86 -5.52 6.27 3.97
C SER A 86 -4.51 5.57 3.06
N ASP A 87 -3.67 4.69 3.62
CA ASP A 87 -2.64 3.97 2.87
C ASP A 87 -3.19 2.94 1.87
N ILE A 88 -4.47 2.58 1.98
CA ILE A 88 -5.11 1.55 1.16
C ILE A 88 -6.18 2.09 0.21
N VAL A 89 -6.46 3.40 0.27
CA VAL A 89 -7.47 4.02 -0.59
C VAL A 89 -7.11 3.85 -2.06
N GLY A 90 -8.04 3.32 -2.84
CA GLY A 90 -7.87 3.07 -4.27
C GLY A 90 -7.24 1.71 -4.60
N LEU A 91 -6.61 1.02 -3.64
CA LEU A 91 -6.01 -0.30 -3.86
C LEU A 91 -7.08 -1.40 -3.91
N THR A 92 -6.77 -2.48 -4.61
CA THR A 92 -7.65 -3.64 -4.69
C THR A 92 -7.59 -4.45 -3.40
N LYS A 93 -8.75 -4.58 -2.73
CA LYS A 93 -8.88 -5.38 -1.53
C LYS A 93 -8.71 -6.87 -1.84
N GLY A 94 -7.81 -7.52 -1.11
CA GLY A 94 -7.61 -8.96 -1.12
C GLY A 94 -8.32 -9.65 0.04
N GLU A 95 -7.73 -10.74 0.52
CA GLU A 95 -8.31 -11.57 1.57
C GLU A 95 -7.88 -11.14 2.98
N GLU A 96 -8.73 -11.46 3.95
CA GLU A 96 -8.36 -11.41 5.36
C GLU A 96 -7.42 -12.57 5.69
N MET A 97 -6.39 -12.29 6.48
CA MET A 97 -5.35 -13.24 6.87
C MET A 97 -5.12 -13.16 8.37
N MET A 98 -4.81 -14.30 8.97
CA MET A 98 -4.45 -14.40 10.37
C MET A 98 -3.15 -15.15 10.54
N ALA A 99 -2.26 -14.64 11.38
CA ALA A 99 -1.02 -15.32 11.74
C ALA A 99 -0.86 -15.40 13.25
N LYS A 100 -0.34 -16.53 13.70
CA LYS A 100 -0.10 -16.83 15.12
C LYS A 100 1.36 -17.23 15.35
N ALA A 101 1.90 -16.80 16.49
CA ALA A 101 3.19 -17.24 16.98
C ALA A 101 3.13 -17.56 18.47
N SER A 102 3.86 -18.58 18.89
CA SER A 102 3.99 -18.97 20.29
C SER A 102 5.43 -19.40 20.57
N SER A 103 5.87 -19.19 21.80
CA SER A 103 7.23 -19.57 22.25
C SER A 103 7.30 -20.98 22.88
N GLY A 104 6.17 -21.71 22.95
CA GLY A 104 6.11 -22.97 23.67
C GLY A 104 6.42 -22.78 25.16
N TRP A 105 7.35 -23.54 25.70
CA TRP A 105 7.76 -23.52 27.13
C TRP A 105 8.86 -22.48 27.42
N SER A 106 9.31 -21.71 26.42
CA SER A 106 10.38 -20.74 26.59
C SER A 106 9.83 -19.41 27.15
N THR A 107 10.59 -18.75 28.01
CA THR A 107 10.33 -17.42 28.56
C THR A 107 10.58 -16.29 27.54
N THR A 108 10.12 -16.47 26.30
CA THR A 108 10.34 -15.50 25.23
C THR A 108 9.47 -14.27 25.42
N ASN A 109 10.03 -13.10 25.16
CA ASN A 109 9.34 -11.82 25.22
C ASN A 109 8.15 -11.78 24.23
N GLN A 110 7.02 -11.26 24.69
CA GLN A 110 5.81 -11.06 23.89
C GLN A 110 6.10 -10.30 22.58
N GLY A 111 6.96 -9.28 22.59
CA GLY A 111 7.35 -8.52 21.40
C GLY A 111 8.00 -9.40 20.32
N LYS A 112 8.83 -10.37 20.70
CA LYS A 112 9.39 -11.33 19.72
C LYS A 112 8.31 -12.21 19.09
N MET A 113 7.27 -12.59 19.84
CA MET A 113 6.17 -13.37 19.29
C MET A 113 5.29 -12.53 18.37
N GLN A 114 5.09 -11.27 18.72
CA GLN A 114 4.37 -10.33 17.86
C GLN A 114 5.11 -10.13 16.52
N MET A 115 6.43 -9.91 16.55
CA MET A 115 7.24 -9.80 15.33
C MET A 115 7.16 -11.08 14.49
N LYS A 116 7.25 -12.27 15.11
CA LYS A 116 7.10 -13.53 14.39
C LYS A 116 5.72 -13.69 13.76
N ALA A 117 4.66 -13.27 14.45
CA ALA A 117 3.30 -13.29 13.90
C ALA A 117 3.17 -12.32 12.72
N MET A 118 3.71 -11.10 12.85
CA MET A 118 3.73 -10.11 11.76
C MET A 118 4.50 -10.61 10.55
N ASN A 119 5.68 -11.20 10.73
CA ASN A 119 6.45 -11.75 9.62
C ASN A 119 5.70 -12.89 8.91
N LYS A 120 4.99 -13.76 9.66
CA LYS A 120 4.13 -14.77 9.06
C LYS A 120 2.98 -14.16 8.28
N LEU A 121 2.38 -13.07 8.79
CA LEU A 121 1.31 -12.34 8.10
C LEU A 121 1.83 -11.74 6.78
N LYS A 122 3.01 -11.11 6.81
CA LYS A 122 3.68 -10.59 5.59
C LYS A 122 3.93 -11.69 4.56
N LYS A 123 4.39 -12.86 4.99
CA LYS A 123 4.61 -14.02 4.09
C LYS A 123 3.31 -14.49 3.44
N GLN A 124 2.23 -14.59 4.21
CA GLN A 124 0.90 -14.91 3.67
C GLN A 124 0.44 -13.87 2.65
N ALA A 125 0.67 -12.57 2.92
CA ALA A 125 0.34 -11.49 1.99
C ALA A 125 1.18 -11.58 0.71
N ALA A 126 2.49 -11.82 0.83
CA ALA A 126 3.38 -11.99 -0.30
C ALA A 126 2.97 -13.17 -1.20
N MET A 127 2.64 -14.33 -0.61
CA MET A 127 2.11 -15.51 -1.35
C MET A 127 0.84 -15.17 -2.14
N LYS A 128 0.04 -14.19 -1.70
CA LYS A 128 -1.17 -13.72 -2.36
C LYS A 128 -0.93 -12.54 -3.30
N GLY A 129 0.32 -12.11 -3.47
CA GLY A 129 0.70 -10.97 -4.30
C GLY A 129 0.23 -9.62 -3.74
N CYS A 130 0.02 -9.51 -2.41
CA CYS A 130 -0.33 -8.27 -1.76
C CYS A 130 0.94 -7.54 -1.31
N HIS A 131 1.05 -6.24 -1.61
CA HIS A 131 2.20 -5.41 -1.23
C HIS A 131 1.98 -4.62 0.06
N ILE A 132 0.72 -4.52 0.51
CA ILE A 132 0.37 -3.83 1.77
C ILE A 132 -0.67 -4.62 2.55
N VAL A 133 -0.61 -4.58 3.88
CA VAL A 133 -1.57 -5.21 4.78
C VAL A 133 -2.09 -4.18 5.77
N LEU A 134 -3.40 -3.96 5.76
CA LEU A 134 -4.08 -3.20 6.80
C LEU A 134 -4.25 -4.10 8.02
N LEU A 135 -3.65 -3.72 9.13
CA LEU A 135 -3.71 -4.44 10.39
C LEU A 135 -5.06 -4.18 11.07
N LEU A 136 -5.82 -5.23 11.34
CA LEU A 136 -7.12 -5.13 12.01
C LEU A 136 -6.98 -5.33 13.53
N THR A 137 -6.32 -6.41 13.92
CA THR A 137 -6.18 -6.75 15.35
C THR A 137 -4.79 -7.29 15.65
N THR A 138 -4.33 -6.96 16.85
CA THR A 138 -3.13 -7.55 17.43
C THR A 138 -3.47 -7.98 18.85
N THR A 139 -3.35 -9.28 19.13
CA THR A 139 -3.53 -9.82 20.46
C THR A 139 -2.25 -10.51 20.92
N GLY A 140 -1.93 -10.38 22.18
CA GLY A 140 -0.74 -11.00 22.74
C GLY A 140 -0.92 -11.35 24.20
N LYS A 141 -0.30 -12.45 24.63
CA LYS A 141 -0.19 -12.86 26.03
C LYS A 141 1.29 -13.07 26.34
N GLY A 142 1.76 -12.41 27.39
CA GLY A 142 3.12 -12.63 27.91
C GLY A 142 3.28 -14.05 28.45
N GLY A 143 4.49 -14.59 28.38
CA GLY A 143 4.85 -15.84 29.07
C GLY A 143 5.05 -15.59 30.56
N HIS A 144 4.50 -16.47 31.41
CA HIS A 144 4.77 -16.49 32.86
C HIS A 144 5.64 -17.71 33.20
N TYR A 145 6.52 -17.52 34.15
CA TYR A 145 7.23 -18.66 34.78
C TYR A 145 6.20 -19.53 35.49
N GLY A 146 6.10 -20.80 35.08
CA GLY A 146 5.22 -21.78 35.71
C GLY A 146 4.25 -22.45 34.73
N LEU A 147 3.29 -23.20 35.21
CA LEU A 147 2.36 -24.13 34.53
C LEU A 147 1.47 -23.53 33.40
N SER A 148 1.58 -22.25 33.06
CA SER A 148 0.60 -21.58 32.18
C SER A 148 1.09 -21.23 30.74
N GLY A 149 2.18 -21.85 30.27
CA GLY A 149 2.58 -21.77 28.86
C GLY A 149 3.34 -20.49 28.48
N GLY A 150 4.03 -20.53 27.33
CA GLY A 150 4.87 -19.45 26.82
C GLY A 150 4.09 -18.27 26.24
N ALA A 151 4.84 -17.24 25.84
CA ALA A 151 4.28 -16.06 25.17
C ALA A 151 3.58 -16.44 23.85
N LYS A 152 2.44 -15.82 23.59
CA LYS A 152 1.64 -16.03 22.37
C LYS A 152 1.29 -14.68 21.74
N SER A 153 1.21 -14.63 20.44
CA SER A 153 0.67 -13.48 19.70
C SER A 153 -0.13 -13.93 18.51
N SER A 154 -1.20 -13.21 18.23
CA SER A 154 -2.00 -13.37 17.02
C SER A 154 -2.21 -12.02 16.39
N VAL A 155 -2.09 -11.95 15.08
CA VAL A 155 -2.32 -10.75 14.27
C VAL A 155 -3.28 -11.09 13.14
N THR A 156 -4.20 -10.18 12.85
CA THR A 156 -5.15 -10.30 11.74
C THR A 156 -5.07 -9.04 10.89
N GLY A 157 -5.13 -9.19 9.58
CA GLY A 157 -5.10 -8.07 8.64
C GLY A 157 -5.68 -8.44 7.29
N ILE A 158 -5.95 -7.43 6.49
CA ILE A 158 -6.43 -7.57 5.11
C ILE A 158 -5.31 -7.15 4.18
N GLY A 159 -5.00 -8.00 3.17
CA GLY A 159 -4.04 -7.69 2.13
C GLY A 159 -4.64 -6.81 1.04
N TYR A 160 -3.81 -5.95 0.43
CA TYR A 160 -4.18 -5.08 -0.71
C TYR A 160 -3.10 -5.14 -1.78
N LYS A 161 -3.55 -4.93 -3.04
CA LYS A 161 -2.74 -4.93 -4.27
C LYS A 161 -2.81 -3.60 -4.97
#